data_dfe37ec325bd61b444664f8560d42768
#
_entry.id   dfe37ec325bd61b444664f8560d42768
#
_cell.length_a   1.000
_cell.length_b   1.000
_cell.length_c   1.000
_cell.angle_alpha   90.00
_cell.angle_beta   90.00
_cell.angle_gamma   90.00
#
_symmetry.space_group_name_H-M   'P 1'
#
loop_
_entity.id
_entity.type
_entity.pdbx_description
1 polymer ?
#
loop_
_entity_poly.entity_id
_entity_poly.type
_entity_poly.pdbx_seq_one_letter_code
_entity_poly.pdbx_strand_id
1 'polypeptide(L)'
;MNPRYQILFEPVTIGPVTAPNRFYQVPHASGMTEANPRVRAAFRETKAEGGWGVVSTGAVSTHPSSDDSPLPFARLWDDNDIRSHAMTCDAIHKHGSLAAIELWHGGAAVMNRSSRLAPYSPSGIPWAATHVGFMGN
;
A
#
# COMPACT_ATOMS: atom_id res chain seq x y z
N MET A 1 -21.91 24.10 -7.68
CA MET A 1 -21.60 22.71 -8.08
C MET A 1 -22.76 22.17 -8.92
N ASN A 2 -22.50 21.37 -9.97
CA ASN A 2 -23.58 20.75 -10.76
C ASN A 2 -24.29 19.69 -9.88
N PRO A 3 -25.62 19.75 -9.70
CA PRO A 3 -26.36 18.84 -8.82
C PRO A 3 -26.13 17.34 -9.10
N ARG A 4 -25.87 16.97 -10.36
CA ARG A 4 -25.63 15.57 -10.74
C ARG A 4 -24.35 14.97 -10.10
N TYR A 5 -23.43 15.79 -9.60
CA TYR A 5 -22.19 15.35 -8.93
C TYR A 5 -22.26 15.45 -7.40
N GLN A 6 -23.36 15.94 -6.85
CA GLN A 6 -23.50 16.11 -5.41
C GLN A 6 -23.32 14.79 -4.64
N ILE A 7 -23.81 13.69 -5.21
CA ILE A 7 -23.69 12.35 -4.64
C ILE A 7 -22.23 11.93 -4.32
N LEU A 8 -21.25 12.48 -5.04
CA LEU A 8 -19.82 12.17 -4.78
C LEU A 8 -19.34 12.70 -3.43
N PHE A 9 -20.00 13.71 -2.91
CA PHE A 9 -19.68 14.37 -1.64
C PHE A 9 -20.52 13.86 -0.47
N GLU A 10 -21.43 12.92 -0.71
CA GLU A 10 -22.25 12.30 0.32
C GLU A 10 -21.52 11.11 0.94
N PRO A 11 -21.70 10.88 2.26
CA PRO A 11 -21.15 9.71 2.94
C PRO A 11 -21.57 8.40 2.28
N VAL A 12 -20.71 7.39 2.39
CA VAL A 12 -20.99 6.04 1.90
C VAL A 12 -20.55 5.00 2.94
N THR A 13 -21.45 4.07 3.23
CA THR A 13 -21.15 2.95 4.14
C THR A 13 -20.44 1.83 3.39
N ILE A 14 -19.31 1.37 3.92
CA ILE A 14 -18.47 0.30 3.39
C ILE A 14 -18.33 -0.75 4.49
N GLY A 15 -19.14 -1.80 4.45
CA GLY A 15 -19.20 -2.78 5.53
C GLY A 15 -19.53 -2.11 6.88
N PRO A 16 -18.67 -2.23 7.92
CA PRO A 16 -18.93 -1.67 9.23
C PRO A 16 -18.54 -0.19 9.39
N VAL A 17 -17.94 0.44 8.37
CA VAL A 17 -17.42 1.81 8.43
C VAL A 17 -18.09 2.72 7.43
N THR A 18 -18.06 4.03 7.69
CA THR A 18 -18.63 5.03 6.77
C THR A 18 -17.54 6.02 6.36
N ALA A 19 -17.29 6.10 5.05
CA ALA A 19 -16.44 7.12 4.46
C ALA A 19 -17.22 8.44 4.34
N PRO A 20 -16.60 9.62 4.58
CA PRO A 20 -17.26 10.91 4.55
C PRO A 20 -17.72 11.35 3.15
N ASN A 21 -17.19 10.74 2.12
CA ASN A 21 -17.56 10.98 0.72
C ASN A 21 -17.14 9.78 -0.15
N ARG A 22 -17.40 9.84 -1.44
CA ARG A 22 -17.15 8.74 -2.40
C ARG A 22 -15.82 8.84 -3.13
N PHE A 23 -14.91 9.69 -2.68
CA PHE A 23 -13.57 9.79 -3.26
C PHE A 23 -12.63 8.82 -2.57
N TYR A 24 -12.12 7.87 -3.33
CA TYR A 24 -11.14 6.88 -2.89
C TYR A 24 -9.80 7.11 -3.58
N GLN A 25 -8.79 7.49 -2.81
CA GLN A 25 -7.42 7.51 -3.28
C GLN A 25 -6.89 6.08 -3.29
N VAL A 26 -6.88 5.50 -4.48
CA VAL A 26 -6.46 4.11 -4.72
C VAL A 26 -5.00 3.88 -4.31
N PRO A 27 -4.60 2.63 -4.06
CA PRO A 27 -3.23 2.29 -3.76
C PRO A 27 -2.24 2.85 -4.79
N HIS A 28 -1.15 3.43 -4.29
CA HIS A 28 -0.11 4.00 -5.12
C HIS A 28 1.23 3.96 -4.39
N ALA A 29 2.14 3.12 -4.83
CA ALA A 29 3.51 3.09 -4.35
C ALA A 29 4.31 4.18 -5.07
N SER A 30 4.77 5.19 -4.31
CA SER A 30 5.55 6.31 -4.87
C SER A 30 7.03 5.95 -5.08
N GLY A 31 7.49 4.83 -4.52
CA GLY A 31 8.89 4.41 -4.54
C GLY A 31 9.82 5.22 -3.63
N MET A 32 9.42 6.43 -3.23
CA MET A 32 10.22 7.33 -2.38
C MET A 32 9.78 7.35 -0.93
N THR A 33 8.50 7.16 -0.69
CA THR A 33 7.88 7.33 0.63
C THR A 33 7.79 6.03 1.43
N GLU A 34 7.82 4.89 0.76
CA GLU A 34 7.49 3.61 1.41
C GLU A 34 8.59 3.14 2.38
N ALA A 35 9.85 3.45 2.10
CA ALA A 35 10.98 3.13 2.99
C ALA A 35 11.05 4.01 4.24
N ASN A 36 10.39 5.18 4.26
CA ASN A 36 10.42 6.12 5.38
C ASN A 36 9.00 6.31 5.96
N PRO A 37 8.70 5.73 7.14
CA PRO A 37 7.36 5.80 7.73
C PRO A 37 6.84 7.22 7.94
N ARG A 38 7.69 8.17 8.33
CA ARG A 38 7.28 9.57 8.54
C ARG A 38 6.92 10.27 7.22
N VAL A 39 7.73 10.04 6.19
CA VAL A 39 7.47 10.62 4.86
C VAL A 39 6.20 10.00 4.27
N ARG A 40 6.01 8.68 4.43
CA ARG A 40 4.78 8.00 4.01
C ARG A 40 3.56 8.57 4.73
N ALA A 41 3.61 8.73 6.05
CA ALA A 41 2.50 9.29 6.83
C ALA A 41 2.15 10.71 6.36
N ALA A 42 3.13 11.61 6.24
CA ALA A 42 2.92 12.98 5.78
C ALA A 42 2.36 13.03 4.34
N PHE A 43 2.85 12.18 3.44
CA PHE A 43 2.33 12.11 2.08
C PHE A 43 0.86 11.67 2.02
N ARG A 44 0.46 10.70 2.86
CA ARG A 44 -0.93 10.24 2.93
C ARG A 44 -1.81 11.24 3.71
N GLU A 45 -1.28 11.88 4.73
CA GLU A 45 -1.95 12.97 5.45
C GLU A 45 -2.38 14.09 4.50
N THR A 46 -1.49 14.55 3.60
CA THR A 46 -1.81 15.57 2.60
C THR A 46 -2.99 15.17 1.71
N LYS A 47 -3.15 13.88 1.39
CA LYS A 47 -4.32 13.39 0.64
C LYS A 47 -5.60 13.49 1.47
N ALA A 48 -5.54 13.05 2.72
CA ALA A 48 -6.68 13.14 3.64
C ALA A 48 -7.08 14.59 3.91
N GLU A 49 -6.13 15.49 4.14
CA GLU A 49 -6.33 16.93 4.28
C GLU A 49 -7.00 17.53 3.03
N GLY A 50 -6.63 17.04 1.84
CA GLY A 50 -7.27 17.44 0.58
C GLY A 50 -8.69 16.91 0.38
N GLY A 51 -9.26 16.19 1.36
CA GLY A 51 -10.69 15.80 1.39
C GLY A 51 -11.01 14.44 0.78
N TRP A 52 -10.02 13.58 0.54
CA TRP A 52 -10.29 12.19 0.13
C TRP A 52 -10.98 11.42 1.24
N GLY A 53 -12.10 10.76 0.95
CA GLY A 53 -12.87 10.00 1.94
C GLY A 53 -12.18 8.71 2.39
N VAL A 54 -11.45 8.07 1.48
CA VAL A 54 -10.58 6.92 1.79
C VAL A 54 -9.20 7.18 1.22
N VAL A 55 -8.17 6.92 2.01
CA VAL A 55 -6.76 7.05 1.57
C VAL A 55 -6.04 5.72 1.79
N SER A 56 -5.53 5.15 0.69
CA SER A 56 -4.75 3.91 0.73
C SER A 56 -3.25 4.14 0.83
N THR A 57 -2.56 3.17 1.40
CA THR A 57 -1.11 3.02 1.24
C THR A 57 -0.77 2.63 -0.20
N GLY A 58 0.51 2.51 -0.54
CA GLY A 58 0.95 1.70 -1.67
C GLY A 58 0.98 0.22 -1.28
N ALA A 59 1.55 -0.60 -2.15
CA ALA A 59 1.73 -2.02 -1.89
C ALA A 59 2.54 -2.26 -0.60
N VAL A 60 2.02 -3.10 0.29
CA VAL A 60 2.63 -3.48 1.55
C VAL A 60 2.90 -4.98 1.52
N SER A 61 4.16 -5.35 1.46
CA SER A 61 4.58 -6.75 1.45
C SER A 61 4.16 -7.46 2.74
N THR A 62 3.48 -8.58 2.62
CA THR A 62 2.89 -9.31 3.75
C THR A 62 3.77 -10.46 4.27
N HIS A 63 4.83 -10.82 3.54
CA HIS A 63 5.69 -11.94 3.92
C HIS A 63 7.10 -11.77 3.36
N PRO A 64 8.17 -12.23 4.05
CA PRO A 64 9.55 -12.14 3.56
C PRO A 64 9.81 -12.83 2.22
N SER A 65 8.98 -13.80 1.81
CA SER A 65 9.05 -14.41 0.48
C SER A 65 8.51 -13.51 -0.65
N SER A 66 7.97 -12.35 -0.30
CA SER A 66 7.59 -11.26 -1.20
C SER A 66 8.43 -10.01 -0.90
N ASP A 67 9.74 -10.17 -0.85
CA ASP A 67 10.68 -9.07 -0.72
C ASP A 67 10.91 -8.42 -2.09
N ASP A 68 10.28 -7.29 -2.29
CA ASP A 68 10.32 -6.54 -3.56
C ASP A 68 11.61 -5.70 -3.71
N SER A 69 12.63 -5.93 -2.86
CA SER A 69 13.90 -5.23 -2.99
C SER A 69 14.53 -5.42 -4.39
N PRO A 70 15.13 -4.37 -4.98
CA PRO A 70 15.51 -3.09 -4.35
C PRO A 70 14.39 -2.04 -4.30
N LEU A 71 13.16 -2.34 -4.67
CA LEU A 71 12.05 -1.41 -4.59
C LEU A 71 11.71 -1.18 -3.10
N PRO A 72 11.59 0.07 -2.63
CA PRO A 72 11.41 0.38 -1.22
C PRO A 72 9.93 0.27 -0.81
N PHE A 73 9.31 -0.89 -0.99
CA PHE A 73 7.96 -1.14 -0.52
C PHE A 73 7.92 -1.21 1.00
N ALA A 74 6.80 -0.79 1.57
CA ALA A 74 6.52 -1.02 2.97
C ALA A 74 6.27 -2.52 3.20
N ARG A 75 6.46 -2.95 4.42
CA ARG A 75 6.27 -4.34 4.81
C ARG A 75 5.37 -4.43 6.04
N LEU A 76 4.69 -5.55 6.16
CA LEU A 76 3.90 -5.96 7.31
C LEU A 76 4.17 -7.46 7.53
N TRP A 77 5.42 -7.77 7.90
CA TRP A 77 5.89 -9.16 8.06
C TRP A 77 5.72 -9.65 9.49
N ASP A 78 5.87 -8.75 10.45
CA ASP A 78 5.72 -9.03 11.87
C ASP A 78 5.20 -7.82 12.66
N ASP A 79 5.00 -7.99 13.97
CA ASP A 79 4.44 -6.97 14.86
C ASP A 79 5.27 -5.68 14.95
N ASN A 80 6.58 -5.73 14.67
CA ASN A 80 7.44 -4.55 14.69
C ASN A 80 7.08 -3.56 13.56
N ASP A 81 6.49 -4.06 12.48
CA ASP A 81 6.07 -3.23 11.35
C ASP A 81 4.78 -2.44 11.66
N ILE A 82 3.96 -2.90 12.63
CA ILE A 82 2.67 -2.29 12.98
C ILE A 82 2.82 -0.81 13.32
N ARG A 83 3.86 -0.44 14.10
CA ARG A 83 4.08 0.95 14.51
C ARG A 83 4.18 1.91 13.31
N SER A 84 4.81 1.47 12.24
CA SER A 84 4.98 2.30 11.03
C SER A 84 3.67 2.52 10.28
N HIS A 85 2.79 1.52 10.30
CA HIS A 85 1.45 1.62 9.70
C HIS A 85 0.49 2.42 10.58
N ALA A 86 0.53 2.22 11.90
CA ALA A 86 -0.25 3.02 12.86
C ALA A 86 0.00 4.52 12.66
N MET A 87 1.26 4.95 12.53
CA MET A 87 1.60 6.35 12.24
C MET A 87 0.91 6.87 10.97
N THR A 88 0.83 6.06 9.93
CA THR A 88 0.14 6.44 8.68
C THR A 88 -1.37 6.51 8.87
N CYS A 89 -1.96 5.52 9.55
CA CYS A 89 -3.39 5.50 9.83
C CYS A 89 -3.81 6.70 10.69
N ASP A 90 -3.06 7.00 11.76
CA ASP A 90 -3.33 8.14 12.64
C ASP A 90 -3.30 9.47 11.87
N ALA A 91 -2.31 9.64 10.99
CA ALA A 91 -2.20 10.83 10.15
C ALA A 91 -3.40 11.00 9.19
N ILE A 92 -3.91 9.90 8.63
CA ILE A 92 -5.10 9.90 7.77
C ILE A 92 -6.36 10.19 8.60
N HIS A 93 -6.54 9.50 9.73
CA HIS A 93 -7.72 9.61 10.59
C HIS A 93 -7.89 11.01 11.19
N LYS A 94 -6.80 11.75 11.40
CA LYS A 94 -6.81 13.14 11.88
C LYS A 94 -7.72 14.06 11.04
N HIS A 95 -7.91 13.73 9.76
CA HIS A 95 -8.73 14.50 8.82
C HIS A 95 -10.12 13.85 8.57
N GLY A 96 -10.50 12.83 9.34
CA GLY A 96 -11.78 12.14 9.19
C GLY A 96 -11.88 11.18 8.01
N SER A 97 -10.78 10.94 7.29
CA SER A 97 -10.72 9.96 6.20
C SER A 97 -10.53 8.55 6.76
N LEU A 98 -11.01 7.54 6.04
CA LEU A 98 -10.68 6.16 6.32
C LEU A 98 -9.29 5.82 5.78
N ALA A 99 -8.52 5.06 6.55
CA ALA A 99 -7.24 4.51 6.12
C ALA A 99 -7.42 3.10 5.55
N ALA A 100 -6.79 2.81 4.42
CA ALA A 100 -6.76 1.48 3.82
C ALA A 100 -5.31 1.04 3.57
N ILE A 101 -5.04 -0.26 3.73
CA ILE A 101 -3.73 -0.86 3.47
C ILE A 101 -3.90 -1.84 2.31
N GLU A 102 -3.10 -1.66 1.24
CA GLU A 102 -3.01 -2.62 0.16
C GLU A 102 -2.04 -3.75 0.56
N LEU A 103 -2.59 -4.92 0.83
CA LEU A 103 -1.78 -6.11 1.11
C LEU A 103 -1.25 -6.69 -0.21
N TRP A 104 0.05 -6.96 -0.24
CA TRP A 104 0.75 -7.36 -1.45
C TRP A 104 1.59 -8.62 -1.24
N HIS A 105 1.55 -9.51 -2.22
CA HIS A 105 2.49 -10.60 -2.38
C HIS A 105 2.81 -10.79 -3.87
N GLY A 106 4.03 -10.52 -4.28
CA GLY A 106 4.44 -10.53 -5.68
C GLY A 106 4.62 -11.91 -6.30
N GLY A 107 4.40 -12.99 -5.53
CA GLY A 107 4.44 -14.36 -6.02
C GLY A 107 5.79 -14.73 -6.65
N ALA A 108 5.75 -15.38 -7.80
CA ALA A 108 6.96 -15.78 -8.55
C ALA A 108 7.75 -14.59 -9.14
N ALA A 109 7.18 -13.38 -9.14
CA ALA A 109 7.79 -12.22 -9.82
C ALA A 109 8.77 -11.43 -8.94
N VAL A 110 8.85 -11.71 -7.64
CA VAL A 110 9.76 -11.03 -6.72
C VAL A 110 11.20 -11.53 -6.81
N MET A 111 12.14 -10.65 -6.54
CA MET A 111 13.57 -10.98 -6.59
C MET A 111 14.15 -11.43 -5.24
N ASN A 112 13.50 -11.11 -4.13
CA ASN A 112 13.88 -11.49 -2.77
C ASN A 112 15.37 -11.24 -2.45
N ARG A 113 15.90 -10.09 -2.89
CA ARG A 113 17.33 -9.78 -2.76
C ARG A 113 17.78 -9.61 -1.32
N SER A 114 16.94 -9.08 -0.45
CA SER A 114 17.26 -8.87 0.96
C SER A 114 16.96 -10.10 1.80
N SER A 115 15.79 -10.69 1.63
CA SER A 115 15.37 -11.86 2.41
C SER A 115 16.09 -13.15 2.00
N ARG A 116 16.56 -13.24 0.75
CA ARG A 116 17.18 -14.44 0.17
C ARG A 116 16.28 -15.68 0.16
N LEU A 117 14.99 -15.51 0.35
CA LEU A 117 14.02 -16.61 0.28
C LEU A 117 13.66 -16.94 -1.16
N ALA A 118 13.31 -18.19 -1.41
CA ALA A 118 12.70 -18.56 -2.69
C ALA A 118 11.33 -17.88 -2.83
N PRO A 119 10.99 -17.30 -3.98
CA PRO A 119 9.66 -16.75 -4.21
C PRO A 119 8.62 -17.88 -4.22
N TYR A 120 7.45 -17.60 -3.64
CA TYR A 120 6.34 -18.55 -3.62
C TYR A 120 5.38 -18.28 -4.78
N SER A 121 4.95 -19.34 -5.46
CA SER A 121 3.89 -19.27 -6.46
C SER A 121 2.97 -20.47 -6.36
N PRO A 122 1.70 -20.36 -6.76
CA PRO A 122 0.76 -21.48 -6.73
C PRO A 122 1.20 -22.68 -7.59
N SER A 123 1.90 -22.41 -8.69
CA SER A 123 2.40 -23.45 -9.60
C SER A 123 3.77 -24.02 -9.23
N GLY A 124 4.52 -23.32 -8.35
CA GLY A 124 5.93 -23.62 -8.10
C GLY A 124 6.86 -23.38 -9.31
N ILE A 125 6.34 -22.83 -10.41
CA ILE A 125 7.12 -22.55 -11.62
C ILE A 125 7.71 -21.13 -11.51
N PRO A 126 9.04 -20.96 -11.68
CA PRO A 126 9.66 -19.65 -11.73
C PRO A 126 9.13 -18.81 -12.90
N TRP A 127 8.93 -17.53 -12.68
CA TRP A 127 8.55 -16.63 -13.75
C TRP A 127 9.76 -16.31 -14.65
N ALA A 128 9.62 -16.55 -15.96
CA ALA A 128 10.72 -16.42 -16.90
C ALA A 128 11.40 -15.05 -16.91
N ALA A 129 10.66 -13.97 -16.68
CA ALA A 129 11.21 -12.60 -16.63
C ALA A 129 12.13 -12.34 -15.43
N THR A 130 11.97 -13.06 -14.31
CA THR A 130 12.90 -12.97 -13.16
C THR A 130 14.18 -13.76 -13.40
N HIS A 131 14.13 -14.79 -14.25
CA HIS A 131 15.31 -15.58 -14.62
C HIS A 131 16.24 -14.85 -15.59
N VAL A 132 15.71 -14.09 -16.53
CA VAL A 132 16.51 -13.34 -17.53
C VAL A 132 17.35 -12.23 -16.87
N GLY A 133 16.87 -11.61 -15.80
CA GLY A 133 17.61 -10.61 -15.04
C GLY A 133 18.78 -11.19 -14.20
N PHE A 134 18.78 -12.48 -13.93
CA PHE A 134 19.84 -13.17 -13.17
C PHE A 134 20.97 -13.72 -14.03
N MET A 135 20.72 -13.92 -15.34
CA MET A 135 21.68 -14.55 -16.28
C MET A 135 22.46 -13.54 -17.11
N GLY A 136 22.26 -12.26 -16.91
CA GLY A 136 22.83 -11.18 -17.73
C GLY A 136 23.89 -10.33 -17.00
N ASN A 137 24.76 -10.93 -16.15
CA ASN A 137 26.03 -10.33 -15.70
C ASN A 137 26.96 -11.42 -15.20
#